data_261912edb8eba26cf4fb79191d7a0e41
#
_entry.id   261912edb8eba26cf4fb79191d7a0e41
#
_cell.length_a   1.000
_cell.length_b   1.000
_cell.length_c   1.000
_cell.angle_alpha   90.00
_cell.angle_beta   90.00
_cell.angle_gamma   90.00
#
_symmetry.space_group_name_H-M   'P 1'
#
loop_
_entity.id
_entity.type
_entity.pdbx_description
1 polymer ?
#
loop_
_entity_poly.entity_id
_entity_poly.type
_entity_poly.pdbx_seq_one_letter_code
_entity_poly.pdbx_strand_id
1 'polypeptide(L)'
;MTNVLFVCLGNICRSPMAEAIFEKMVKEAGLADKIAVDSAGISSEEQGNPPHPGAQAELEMHGIDWTGMTSRPIETKDFEWADLIIGMDSQNIYYLKQMAPENDKAKIHLCLDILPNEMGKDIPDPWYDHKFGRTYAQLSESLPKWLDYIKANML
;
A
#
# COMPACT_ATOMS: atom_id res chain seq x y z
N MET A 1 -18.58 1.26 2.53
CA MET A 1 -17.31 1.31 1.78
C MET A 1 -16.16 0.92 2.70
N THR A 2 -15.35 -0.03 2.30
CA THR A 2 -14.14 -0.39 3.04
C THR A 2 -12.97 0.41 2.46
N ASN A 3 -12.28 1.15 3.32
CA ASN A 3 -11.21 2.06 2.90
C ASN A 3 -9.85 1.48 3.26
N VAL A 4 -9.00 1.27 2.25
CA VAL A 4 -7.67 0.67 2.39
C VAL A 4 -6.60 1.70 2.07
N LEU A 5 -5.65 1.88 3.00
CA LEU A 5 -4.54 2.81 2.84
C LEU A 5 -3.22 2.05 2.84
N PHE A 6 -2.45 2.20 1.78
CA PHE A 6 -1.09 1.67 1.70
C PHE A 6 -0.07 2.74 2.07
N VAL A 7 0.93 2.39 2.87
CA VAL A 7 1.91 3.34 3.39
C VAL A 7 3.33 2.81 3.21
N CYS A 8 4.21 3.66 2.70
CA CYS A 8 5.65 3.41 2.71
C CYS A 8 6.37 4.71 3.12
N LEU A 9 7.69 4.76 3.06
CA LEU A 9 8.43 5.92 3.53
C LEU A 9 8.12 7.18 2.69
N GLY A 10 8.38 7.14 1.39
CA GLY A 10 8.30 8.33 0.53
C GLY A 10 7.05 8.41 -0.35
N ASN A 11 6.24 7.36 -0.39
CA ASN A 11 5.04 7.29 -1.24
C ASN A 11 5.34 7.51 -2.73
N ILE A 12 6.48 7.02 -3.20
CA ILE A 12 6.83 7.05 -4.63
C ILE A 12 7.17 5.67 -5.21
N CYS A 13 7.42 4.67 -4.38
CA CYS A 13 7.78 3.31 -4.85
C CYS A 13 6.73 2.28 -4.43
N ARG A 14 6.85 1.74 -3.22
CA ARG A 14 6.07 0.59 -2.79
C ARG A 14 4.58 0.87 -2.63
N SER A 15 4.22 1.94 -1.93
CA SER A 15 2.80 2.23 -1.65
C SER A 15 2.02 2.65 -2.89
N PRO A 16 2.55 3.46 -3.83
CA PRO A 16 1.81 3.72 -5.05
C PRO A 16 1.70 2.48 -5.96
N MET A 17 2.73 1.61 -5.97
CA MET A 17 2.62 0.35 -6.70
C MET A 17 1.49 -0.51 -6.10
N ALA A 18 1.45 -0.63 -4.77
CA ALA A 18 0.40 -1.38 -4.10
C ALA A 18 -0.99 -0.80 -4.39
N GLU A 19 -1.14 0.50 -4.33
CA GLU A 19 -2.40 1.18 -4.64
C GLU A 19 -2.86 0.87 -6.06
N ALA A 20 -1.99 1.03 -7.04
CA ALA A 20 -2.32 0.80 -8.45
C ALA A 20 -2.68 -0.67 -8.73
N ILE A 21 -1.90 -1.60 -8.19
CA ILE A 21 -2.15 -3.03 -8.34
C ILE A 21 -3.48 -3.41 -7.68
N PHE A 22 -3.70 -2.98 -6.46
CA PHE A 22 -4.89 -3.33 -5.69
C PHE A 22 -6.15 -2.74 -6.29
N GLU A 23 -6.07 -1.50 -6.76
CA GLU A 23 -7.19 -0.83 -7.44
C GLU A 23 -7.63 -1.61 -8.68
N LYS A 24 -6.68 -2.09 -9.47
CA LYS A 24 -6.97 -2.93 -10.63
C LYS A 24 -7.66 -4.22 -10.20
N MET A 25 -7.15 -4.88 -9.14
CA MET A 25 -7.75 -6.11 -8.62
C MET A 25 -9.18 -5.89 -8.14
N VAL A 26 -9.44 -4.80 -7.45
CA VAL A 26 -10.76 -4.43 -6.95
C VAL A 26 -11.73 -4.22 -8.10
N LYS A 27 -11.31 -3.52 -9.15
CA LYS A 27 -12.13 -3.31 -10.35
C LYS A 27 -12.45 -4.62 -11.06
N GLU A 28 -11.45 -5.47 -11.24
CA GLU A 28 -11.63 -6.77 -11.90
C GLU A 28 -12.53 -7.71 -11.10
N ALA A 29 -12.56 -7.55 -9.78
CA ALA A 29 -13.46 -8.31 -8.92
C ALA A 29 -14.89 -7.72 -8.85
N GLY A 30 -15.14 -6.59 -9.50
CA GLY A 30 -16.45 -5.94 -9.45
C GLY A 30 -16.76 -5.26 -8.13
N LEU A 31 -15.72 -4.87 -7.38
CA LEU A 31 -15.86 -4.33 -6.01
C LEU A 31 -15.51 -2.85 -5.89
N ALA A 32 -15.40 -2.13 -7.02
CA ALA A 32 -15.01 -0.72 -7.01
C ALA A 32 -16.00 0.18 -6.24
N ASP A 33 -17.24 -0.23 -6.10
CA ASP A 33 -18.27 0.48 -5.33
C ASP A 33 -18.24 0.11 -3.83
N LYS A 34 -17.42 -0.87 -3.43
CA LYS A 34 -17.37 -1.38 -2.05
C LYS A 34 -16.02 -1.19 -1.38
N ILE A 35 -14.96 -1.00 -2.16
CA ILE A 35 -13.59 -0.84 -1.64
C ILE A 35 -12.97 0.40 -2.26
N ALA A 36 -12.52 1.32 -1.42
CA ALA A 36 -11.74 2.49 -1.83
C ALA A 36 -10.29 2.28 -1.45
N VAL A 37 -9.37 2.71 -2.32
CA VAL A 37 -7.94 2.49 -2.16
C VAL A 37 -7.20 3.83 -2.27
N ASP A 38 -6.24 4.06 -1.39
CA ASP A 38 -5.37 5.23 -1.44
C ASP A 38 -3.99 4.86 -0.90
N SER A 39 -3.03 5.77 -1.01
CA SER A 39 -1.70 5.60 -0.44
C SER A 39 -1.15 6.91 0.10
N ALA A 40 -0.19 6.82 1.01
CA ALA A 40 0.47 7.96 1.63
C ALA A 40 1.87 7.59 2.07
N GLY A 41 2.69 8.58 2.39
CA GLY A 41 4.05 8.40 2.89
C GLY A 41 4.20 8.80 4.34
N ILE A 42 5.14 8.18 5.04
CA ILE A 42 5.55 8.62 6.37
C ILE A 42 6.21 9.99 6.28
N SER A 43 7.03 10.20 5.23
CA SER A 43 7.78 11.41 4.97
C SER A 43 7.07 12.31 3.98
N SER A 44 7.31 13.63 4.07
CA SER A 44 6.83 14.63 3.11
C SER A 44 7.88 15.01 2.06
N GLU A 45 9.06 14.38 2.07
CA GLU A 45 10.17 14.74 1.20
C GLU A 45 9.85 14.67 -0.29
N GLU A 46 9.00 13.73 -0.67
CA GLU A 46 8.63 13.51 -2.08
C GLU A 46 7.27 14.10 -2.44
N GLN A 47 6.68 14.89 -1.56
CA GLN A 47 5.33 15.44 -1.76
C GLN A 47 5.17 16.10 -3.12
N GLY A 48 4.11 15.70 -3.85
CA GLY A 48 3.79 16.21 -5.17
C GLY A 48 4.46 15.49 -6.33
N ASN A 49 5.44 14.61 -6.06
CA ASN A 49 6.12 13.88 -7.10
C ASN A 49 5.29 12.68 -7.58
N PRO A 50 5.39 12.33 -8.87
CA PRO A 50 4.77 11.10 -9.37
C PRO A 50 5.52 9.87 -8.84
N PRO A 51 4.99 8.67 -9.05
CA PRO A 51 5.73 7.46 -8.74
C PRO A 51 7.12 7.46 -9.37
N HIS A 52 8.07 6.85 -8.69
CA HIS A 52 9.46 6.72 -9.17
C HIS A 52 9.46 6.11 -10.59
N PRO A 53 10.38 6.56 -11.49
CA PRO A 53 10.42 6.00 -12.85
C PRO A 53 10.47 4.48 -12.92
N GLY A 54 11.17 3.83 -11.99
CA GLY A 54 11.21 2.37 -11.90
C GLY A 54 9.86 1.75 -11.54
N ALA A 55 9.11 2.42 -10.67
CA ALA A 55 7.75 2.00 -10.34
C ALA A 55 6.81 2.17 -11.53
N GLN A 56 6.92 3.31 -12.22
CA GLN A 56 6.14 3.56 -13.43
C GLN A 56 6.38 2.48 -14.47
N ALA A 57 7.65 2.18 -14.76
CA ALA A 57 8.04 1.20 -15.77
C ALA A 57 7.52 -0.19 -15.42
N GLU A 58 7.61 -0.58 -14.15
CA GLU A 58 7.14 -1.89 -13.70
C GLU A 58 5.63 -2.00 -13.83
N LEU A 59 4.88 -0.97 -13.43
CA LEU A 59 3.42 -0.96 -13.58
C LEU A 59 3.01 -0.99 -15.05
N GLU A 60 3.65 -0.20 -15.90
CA GLU A 60 3.36 -0.16 -17.33
C GLU A 60 3.61 -1.52 -18.00
N MET A 61 4.67 -2.22 -17.59
CA MET A 61 4.99 -3.56 -18.09
C MET A 61 3.85 -4.55 -17.85
N HIS A 62 3.09 -4.36 -16.79
CA HIS A 62 1.97 -5.22 -16.42
C HIS A 62 0.60 -4.63 -16.80
N GLY A 63 0.57 -3.56 -17.58
CA GLY A 63 -0.67 -2.94 -18.03
C GLY A 63 -1.46 -2.25 -16.92
N ILE A 64 -0.77 -1.74 -15.92
CA ILE A 64 -1.40 -1.10 -14.76
C ILE A 64 -1.20 0.41 -14.85
N ASP A 65 -2.31 1.15 -14.79
CA ASP A 65 -2.32 2.60 -14.90
C ASP A 65 -1.91 3.26 -13.57
N TRP A 66 -1.02 4.25 -13.66
CA TRP A 66 -0.60 5.07 -12.51
C TRP A 66 -0.87 6.57 -12.75
N THR A 67 -1.57 6.91 -13.82
CA THR A 67 -1.83 8.30 -14.19
C THR A 67 -2.50 9.07 -13.05
N GLY A 68 -1.97 10.26 -12.77
CA GLY A 68 -2.54 11.15 -11.74
C GLY A 68 -2.10 10.86 -10.32
N MET A 69 -1.32 9.82 -10.10
CA MET A 69 -0.81 9.52 -8.75
C MET A 69 0.32 10.46 -8.36
N THR A 70 0.22 11.05 -7.18
CA THR A 70 1.26 11.92 -6.62
C THR A 70 1.47 11.58 -5.15
N SER A 71 2.73 11.72 -4.70
CA SER A 71 3.09 11.48 -3.30
C SER A 71 2.44 12.51 -2.39
N ARG A 72 1.98 12.06 -1.23
CA ARG A 72 1.48 12.91 -0.15
C ARG A 72 1.86 12.32 1.21
N PRO A 73 2.13 13.17 2.22
CA PRO A 73 2.38 12.67 3.56
C PRO A 73 1.07 12.22 4.22
N ILE A 74 1.18 11.23 5.11
CA ILE A 74 0.04 10.78 5.90
C ILE A 74 -0.39 11.88 6.87
N GLU A 75 -1.70 12.00 7.09
CA GLU A 75 -2.29 12.98 8.02
C GLU A 75 -3.16 12.27 9.05
N THR A 76 -3.50 12.95 10.12
CA THR A 76 -4.35 12.39 11.19
C THR A 76 -5.68 11.89 10.65
N LYS A 77 -6.27 12.60 9.70
CA LYS A 77 -7.55 12.21 9.08
C LYS A 77 -7.49 10.88 8.33
N ASP A 78 -6.30 10.47 7.91
CA ASP A 78 -6.13 9.19 7.20
C ASP A 78 -6.41 8.00 8.11
N PHE A 79 -6.05 8.10 9.39
CA PHE A 79 -6.32 7.04 10.37
C PHE A 79 -7.82 6.88 10.61
N GLU A 80 -8.56 7.96 10.56
CA GLU A 80 -10.02 7.92 10.69
C GLU A 80 -10.67 7.38 9.43
N TRP A 81 -10.21 7.82 8.26
CA TRP A 81 -10.74 7.39 6.97
C TRP A 81 -10.52 5.89 6.72
N ALA A 82 -9.34 5.39 7.02
CA ALA A 82 -8.96 4.01 6.70
C ALA A 82 -9.60 3.00 7.64
N ASP A 83 -10.06 1.90 7.08
CA ASP A 83 -10.48 0.72 7.82
C ASP A 83 -9.33 -0.29 7.94
N LEU A 84 -8.39 -0.24 6.99
CA LEU A 84 -7.24 -1.12 6.92
C LEU A 84 -6.04 -0.30 6.46
N ILE A 85 -4.96 -0.33 7.24
CA ILE A 85 -3.72 0.39 6.93
C ILE A 85 -2.60 -0.63 6.79
N ILE A 86 -1.98 -0.66 5.60
CA ILE A 86 -0.96 -1.65 5.28
C ILE A 86 0.37 -0.95 5.02
N GLY A 87 1.34 -1.19 5.91
CA GLY A 87 2.72 -0.70 5.77
C GLY A 87 3.60 -1.75 5.09
N MET A 88 4.64 -1.30 4.42
CA MET A 88 5.49 -2.16 3.61
C MET A 88 6.62 -2.81 4.38
N ASP A 89 7.09 -2.16 5.46
CA ASP A 89 8.16 -2.69 6.29
C ASP A 89 7.93 -2.37 7.77
N SER A 90 8.72 -2.98 8.63
CA SER A 90 8.58 -2.84 10.07
C SER A 90 8.81 -1.41 10.56
N GLN A 91 9.63 -0.63 9.83
CA GLN A 91 9.87 0.77 10.15
C GLN A 91 8.62 1.62 9.87
N ASN A 92 7.94 1.35 8.74
CA ASN A 92 6.64 1.98 8.45
C ASN A 92 5.65 1.69 9.57
N ILE A 93 5.57 0.44 10.03
CA ILE A 93 4.65 0.04 11.09
C ILE A 93 4.96 0.77 12.39
N TYR A 94 6.24 0.89 12.74
CA TYR A 94 6.67 1.60 13.93
C TYR A 94 6.16 3.05 13.93
N TYR A 95 6.43 3.79 12.85
CA TYR A 95 6.00 5.19 12.74
C TYR A 95 4.48 5.33 12.68
N LEU A 96 3.81 4.45 11.96
CA LEU A 96 2.34 4.46 11.92
C LEU A 96 1.73 4.31 13.31
N LYS A 97 2.25 3.40 14.12
CA LYS A 97 1.76 3.20 15.48
C LYS A 97 2.06 4.37 16.41
N GLN A 98 3.15 5.09 16.16
CA GLN A 98 3.47 6.32 16.92
C GLN A 98 2.50 7.46 16.56
N MET A 99 2.08 7.55 15.31
CA MET A 99 1.23 8.63 14.81
C MET A 99 -0.26 8.37 15.05
N ALA A 100 -0.66 7.10 15.09
CA ALA A 100 -2.08 6.73 15.13
C ALA A 100 -2.72 7.03 16.49
N PRO A 101 -3.99 7.50 16.50
CA PRO A 101 -4.79 7.49 17.71
C PRO A 101 -4.90 6.06 18.26
N GLU A 102 -5.02 5.91 19.57
CA GLU A 102 -5.01 4.60 20.23
C GLU A 102 -6.03 3.62 19.64
N ASN A 103 -7.24 4.13 19.33
CA ASN A 103 -8.30 3.28 18.79
C ASN A 103 -8.05 2.82 17.36
N ASP A 104 -7.10 3.43 16.66
CA ASP A 104 -6.83 3.13 15.24
C ASP A 104 -5.61 2.23 15.05
N LYS A 105 -4.86 1.93 16.12
CA LYS A 105 -3.65 1.11 16.01
C LYS A 105 -3.92 -0.32 15.53
N ALA A 106 -5.09 -0.85 15.85
CA ALA A 106 -5.48 -2.19 15.45
C ALA A 106 -5.72 -2.33 13.93
N LYS A 107 -5.85 -1.20 13.21
CA LYS A 107 -6.03 -1.18 11.76
C LYS A 107 -4.71 -1.38 11.00
N ILE A 108 -3.57 -1.29 11.67
CA ILE A 108 -2.24 -1.23 11.08
C ILE A 108 -1.66 -2.64 10.94
N HIS A 109 -1.27 -3.00 9.72
CA HIS A 109 -0.74 -4.32 9.41
C HIS A 109 0.49 -4.22 8.50
N LEU A 110 1.42 -5.18 8.68
CA LEU A 110 2.56 -5.35 7.78
C LEU A 110 2.10 -6.15 6.55
N CYS A 111 2.44 -5.67 5.36
CA CYS A 111 1.92 -6.23 4.12
C CYS A 111 2.12 -7.74 3.99
N LEU A 112 3.32 -8.23 4.25
CA LEU A 112 3.64 -9.65 4.08
C LEU A 112 3.11 -10.55 5.20
N ASP A 113 2.56 -9.97 6.28
CA ASP A 113 1.98 -10.76 7.36
C ASP A 113 0.78 -11.60 6.92
N ILE A 114 0.14 -11.26 5.81
CA ILE A 114 -0.98 -12.05 5.29
C ILE A 114 -0.53 -13.39 4.71
N LEU A 115 0.76 -13.53 4.40
CA LEU A 115 1.36 -14.75 3.88
C LEU A 115 1.98 -15.54 5.04
N PRO A 116 1.47 -16.75 5.37
CA PRO A 116 1.92 -17.50 6.56
C PRO A 116 3.44 -17.71 6.62
N ASN A 117 4.09 -17.90 5.48
CA ASN A 117 5.53 -18.16 5.43
C ASN A 117 6.37 -16.88 5.39
N GLU A 118 5.72 -15.71 5.33
CA GLU A 118 6.40 -14.42 5.20
C GLU A 118 6.10 -13.48 6.37
N MET A 119 5.49 -13.97 7.43
CA MET A 119 5.14 -13.14 8.60
C MET A 119 6.38 -12.48 9.19
N GLY A 120 6.25 -11.19 9.48
CA GLY A 120 7.33 -10.39 10.05
C GLY A 120 8.37 -9.92 9.04
N LYS A 121 8.22 -10.27 7.76
CA LYS A 121 9.18 -9.88 6.74
C LYS A 121 8.79 -8.56 6.08
N ASP A 122 9.81 -7.78 5.73
CA ASP A 122 9.66 -6.51 5.05
C ASP A 122 9.65 -6.69 3.54
N ILE A 123 8.91 -5.82 2.83
CA ILE A 123 9.12 -5.61 1.40
C ILE A 123 10.29 -4.63 1.30
N PRO A 124 11.45 -5.05 0.78
CA PRO A 124 12.61 -4.16 0.68
C PRO A 124 12.32 -2.94 -0.18
N ASP A 125 12.95 -1.80 0.15
CA ASP A 125 12.72 -0.56 -0.57
C ASP A 125 13.51 -0.54 -1.89
N PRO A 126 12.82 -0.56 -3.04
CA PRO A 126 13.49 -0.60 -4.35
C PRO A 126 14.17 0.73 -4.73
N TRP A 127 13.97 1.79 -3.93
CA TRP A 127 14.67 3.05 -4.13
C TRP A 127 16.18 2.86 -4.04
N TYR A 128 16.63 1.94 -3.17
CA TYR A 128 18.05 1.70 -2.93
C TYR A 128 18.69 0.76 -3.95
N ASP A 129 18.01 -0.31 -4.34
CA ASP A 129 18.59 -1.36 -5.20
C ASP A 129 17.94 -1.46 -6.58
N HIS A 130 16.91 -0.66 -6.84
CA HIS A 130 16.19 -0.60 -8.11
C HIS A 130 15.54 -1.94 -8.53
N LYS A 131 15.27 -2.83 -7.58
CA LYS A 131 14.64 -4.13 -7.84
C LYS A 131 13.10 -4.02 -7.80
N PHE A 132 12.55 -3.24 -8.70
CA PHE A 132 11.10 -3.00 -8.78
C PHE A 132 10.32 -4.26 -9.16
N GLY A 133 10.93 -5.17 -9.92
CA GLY A 133 10.31 -6.46 -10.24
C GLY A 133 10.10 -7.33 -9.01
N ARG A 134 11.02 -7.29 -8.06
CA ARG A 134 10.88 -7.99 -6.77
C ARG A 134 9.71 -7.41 -5.98
N THR A 135 9.62 -6.09 -5.92
CA THR A 135 8.51 -5.41 -5.24
C THR A 135 7.18 -5.82 -5.87
N TYR A 136 7.10 -5.79 -7.20
CA TYR A 136 5.90 -6.21 -7.91
C TYR A 136 5.53 -7.65 -7.58
N ALA A 137 6.50 -8.57 -7.58
CA ALA A 137 6.27 -9.98 -7.28
C ALA A 137 5.71 -10.16 -5.86
N GLN A 138 6.30 -9.48 -4.87
CA GLN A 138 5.84 -9.56 -3.49
C GLN A 138 4.44 -9.00 -3.30
N LEU A 139 4.12 -7.89 -3.95
CA LEU A 139 2.78 -7.31 -3.92
C LEU A 139 1.76 -8.19 -4.64
N SER A 140 2.14 -8.75 -5.78
CA SER A 140 1.26 -9.63 -6.55
C SER A 140 0.93 -10.93 -5.82
N GLU A 141 1.79 -11.36 -4.91
CA GLU A 141 1.57 -12.53 -4.08
C GLU A 141 0.71 -12.21 -2.85
N SER A 142 0.93 -11.06 -2.22
CA SER A 142 0.28 -10.70 -0.96
C SER A 142 -1.08 -10.01 -1.14
N LEU A 143 -1.22 -9.14 -2.12
CA LEU A 143 -2.44 -8.33 -2.27
C LEU A 143 -3.69 -9.15 -2.58
N PRO A 144 -3.65 -10.25 -3.37
CA PRO A 144 -4.82 -11.09 -3.52
C PRO A 144 -5.31 -11.67 -2.19
N LYS A 145 -4.40 -11.98 -1.28
CA LYS A 145 -4.75 -12.51 0.04
C LYS A 145 -5.37 -11.43 0.92
N TRP A 146 -4.92 -10.19 0.80
CA TRP A 146 -5.57 -9.07 1.48
C TRP A 146 -6.99 -8.85 0.94
N LEU A 147 -7.18 -8.97 -0.37
CA LEU A 147 -8.52 -8.88 -0.94
C LEU A 147 -9.43 -9.98 -0.41
N ASP A 148 -8.95 -11.21 -0.33
CA ASP A 148 -9.70 -12.33 0.26
C ASP A 148 -10.07 -12.03 1.72
N TYR A 149 -9.12 -11.49 2.49
CA TYR A 149 -9.35 -11.11 3.89
C TYR A 149 -10.46 -10.06 4.01
N ILE A 150 -10.42 -9.03 3.17
CA ILE A 150 -11.43 -7.97 3.17
C ILE A 150 -12.81 -8.56 2.83
N LYS A 151 -12.87 -9.40 1.80
CA LYS A 151 -14.14 -10.04 1.37
C LYS A 151 -14.73 -10.91 2.49
N ALA A 152 -13.89 -11.61 3.24
CA ALA A 152 -14.36 -12.51 4.29
C ALA A 152 -14.74 -11.78 5.59
N ASN A 153 -14.09 -10.65 5.90
CA ASN A 153 -14.19 -10.03 7.22
C ASN A 153 -14.73 -8.59 7.26
N MET A 154 -14.73 -7.89 6.12
CA MET A 154 -14.98 -6.44 6.10
C MET A 154 -16.06 -6.02 5.11
N LEU A 155 -16.63 -6.93 4.36
CA LEU A 155 -17.72 -6.63 3.41
C LEU A 155 -19.06 -7.20 3.84
#